data_02d7386dfa200a2d636ac1df05f9762f
#
_entry.id   02d7386dfa200a2d636ac1df05f9762f
#
_cell.length_a   1.000
_cell.length_b   1.000
_cell.length_c   1.000
_cell.angle_alpha   90.00
_cell.angle_beta   90.00
_cell.angle_gamma   90.00
#
_symmetry.space_group_name_H-M   'P 1'
#
loop_
_entity.id
_entity.type
_entity.pdbx_description
1 polymer ?
#
loop_
_entity_poly.entity_id
_entity_poly.type
_entity_poly.pdbx_seq_one_letter_code
_entity_poly.pdbx_strand_id
1 'polypeptide(L)'
;MKYPEKYNLLDYLPVTAKELKLRGWKEVDVVLITGDAYIDHPSFGAAVIGRVLEWAGVKVAVLPQPNWTDDLRDFKKFGKPRLFFAITAGNMDSMVNRYTANKRMRSNDAYTPAGRAGARPDYATVVYSKIVKSLFPEIPVVIGGVEASMRRLSHYDYWSDTVKPSILVETQADLLIYGMGERPILELVKQLQAGKAFSEIKEIPQTAFLTKDISGLKNDFIELYPFREIKKDKKKFAQNFKTIEVQSNLMHPKTLVQQYDDEFVVVNSPFPVENDGDIDKWYDLPYQRLPHPKYWKKGDIPAYEMIKFSITAMRGCFGGCSFCTISAHQGKFVSNRSAKSILKEVEAMTKLPDFKGYITDIGGPSANMYRMRGMDLSICEKCKRPSCIFPEVCSNLETSHRSLIDLYRKIRTHPKVKKATIGSGIRYDLVIKQSPKDAEEYLREVMRYHVSGRLKVAPEHVSEKVLSLMRKPSFSYFEKFKHLFDKINKEEQLRLELIPYFISAHPDSKEEDMAELATKTKQLNFYLEQVQDFTPTPMTVATVMYYTGLEPYSLKPLYVARSKSERTAQRDYFFWYKKEYRKRLTESLQKMERFDLLEQLFGISKNKKIKKKRQR
;
A
#
# COMPACT_ATOMS: atom_id res chain seq x y z
N MET A 1 -0.63 24.88 -12.36
CA MET A 1 -0.26 23.81 -13.33
C MET A 1 -0.41 24.33 -14.75
N LYS A 2 0.55 24.08 -15.63
CA LYS A 2 0.37 24.33 -17.07
C LYS A 2 -0.25 23.07 -17.69
N TYR A 3 -1.49 23.20 -18.13
CA TYR A 3 -2.12 22.19 -18.99
C TYR A 3 -1.82 22.52 -20.45
N PRO A 4 -1.86 21.53 -21.37
CA PRO A 4 -1.66 21.79 -22.77
C PRO A 4 -2.77 22.72 -23.30
N GLU A 5 -2.39 23.72 -24.14
CA GLU A 5 -3.35 24.62 -24.77
C GLU A 5 -4.29 23.90 -25.75
N LYS A 6 -3.76 22.87 -26.40
CA LYS A 6 -4.52 21.98 -27.29
C LYS A 6 -4.57 20.59 -26.70
N TYR A 7 -5.73 20.01 -26.60
CA TYR A 7 -5.97 18.65 -26.17
C TYR A 7 -7.17 18.06 -26.93
N ASN A 8 -7.16 16.74 -27.07
CA ASN A 8 -8.29 16.02 -27.63
C ASN A 8 -9.00 15.22 -26.51
N LEU A 9 -10.26 15.47 -26.29
CA LEU A 9 -11.07 14.73 -25.30
C LEU A 9 -11.15 13.23 -25.63
N LEU A 10 -11.00 12.87 -26.91
CA LEU A 10 -11.00 11.47 -27.33
C LEU A 10 -9.76 10.69 -26.87
N ASP A 11 -8.68 11.37 -26.45
CA ASP A 11 -7.48 10.73 -25.90
C ASP A 11 -7.67 10.26 -24.45
N TYR A 12 -8.73 10.71 -23.77
CA TYR A 12 -9.09 10.28 -22.41
C TYR A 12 -10.27 9.30 -22.44
N LEU A 13 -10.39 8.44 -21.45
CA LEU A 13 -11.63 7.69 -21.25
C LEU A 13 -12.77 8.65 -20.92
N PRO A 14 -13.99 8.44 -21.47
CA PRO A 14 -15.11 9.36 -21.28
C PRO A 14 -15.62 9.34 -19.81
N VAL A 15 -15.92 10.54 -19.30
CA VAL A 15 -16.47 10.75 -17.95
C VAL A 15 -17.85 11.44 -17.98
N THR A 16 -18.33 11.81 -19.16
CA THR A 16 -19.62 12.48 -19.38
C THR A 16 -20.38 11.87 -20.55
N ALA A 17 -21.72 11.99 -20.53
CA ALA A 17 -22.55 11.56 -21.66
C ALA A 17 -22.24 12.32 -22.97
N LYS A 18 -21.78 13.58 -22.86
CA LYS A 18 -21.34 14.36 -24.04
C LYS A 18 -20.13 13.70 -24.73
N GLU A 19 -19.19 13.18 -23.95
CA GLU A 19 -18.00 12.50 -24.50
C GLU A 19 -18.34 11.16 -25.13
N LEU A 20 -19.38 10.44 -24.66
CA LEU A 20 -19.91 9.24 -25.34
C LEU A 20 -20.46 9.62 -26.73
N LYS A 21 -21.23 10.72 -26.82
CA LYS A 21 -21.77 11.20 -28.11
C LYS A 21 -20.65 11.60 -29.08
N LEU A 22 -19.56 12.25 -28.60
CA LEU A 22 -18.40 12.57 -29.41
C LEU A 22 -17.70 11.34 -29.99
N ARG A 23 -17.77 10.18 -29.31
CA ARG A 23 -17.25 8.88 -29.77
C ARG A 23 -18.25 8.12 -30.65
N GLY A 24 -19.45 8.63 -30.84
CA GLY A 24 -20.54 7.91 -31.54
C GLY A 24 -21.06 6.71 -30.75
N TRP A 25 -20.84 6.66 -29.42
CA TRP A 25 -21.29 5.54 -28.59
C TRP A 25 -22.70 5.78 -28.09
N LYS A 26 -23.62 4.87 -28.41
CA LYS A 26 -24.98 4.86 -27.89
C LYS A 26 -25.05 4.23 -26.49
N GLU A 27 -24.16 3.27 -26.23
CA GLU A 27 -24.05 2.53 -24.97
C GLU A 27 -22.58 2.23 -24.65
N VAL A 28 -22.30 1.85 -23.43
CA VAL A 28 -20.98 1.41 -22.96
C VAL A 28 -21.02 -0.06 -22.57
N ASP A 29 -19.87 -0.72 -22.62
CA ASP A 29 -19.74 -2.10 -22.18
C ASP A 29 -19.49 -2.18 -20.68
N VAL A 30 -18.68 -1.25 -20.15
CA VAL A 30 -18.34 -1.18 -18.74
C VAL A 30 -18.43 0.27 -18.23
N VAL A 31 -19.07 0.43 -17.06
CA VAL A 31 -18.97 1.67 -16.27
C VAL A 31 -18.03 1.43 -15.10
N LEU A 32 -16.90 2.12 -15.09
CA LEU A 32 -15.89 2.03 -14.04
C LEU A 32 -16.07 3.14 -13.00
N ILE A 33 -16.57 2.81 -11.82
CA ILE A 33 -16.83 3.72 -10.71
C ILE A 33 -15.61 3.78 -9.79
N THR A 34 -15.16 4.99 -9.47
CA THR A 34 -14.03 5.20 -8.57
C THR A 34 -14.26 6.33 -7.57
N GLY A 35 -13.77 6.15 -6.33
CA GLY A 35 -13.78 7.20 -5.30
C GLY A 35 -12.76 8.31 -5.54
N ASP A 36 -11.82 8.16 -6.48
CA ASP A 36 -10.83 9.16 -6.84
C ASP A 36 -11.30 10.04 -8.02
N ALA A 37 -10.77 11.23 -8.13
CA ALA A 37 -10.81 11.98 -9.38
C ALA A 37 -10.11 11.17 -10.49
N TYR A 38 -10.63 11.22 -11.72
CA TYR A 38 -10.02 10.50 -12.84
C TYR A 38 -8.74 11.19 -13.31
N ILE A 39 -7.64 10.51 -13.12
CA ILE A 39 -6.30 10.89 -13.56
C ILE A 39 -5.81 9.78 -14.47
N ASP A 40 -5.56 10.10 -15.73
CA ASP A 40 -5.13 9.14 -16.72
C ASP A 40 -3.62 8.89 -16.63
N HIS A 41 -3.21 8.16 -15.61
CA HIS A 41 -1.82 7.93 -15.25
C HIS A 41 -1.59 6.49 -14.77
N PRO A 42 -0.47 5.82 -15.12
CA PRO A 42 -0.21 4.42 -14.77
C PRO A 42 -0.08 4.12 -13.27
N SER A 43 -0.03 5.15 -12.42
CA SER A 43 -0.07 5.01 -10.96
C SER A 43 -1.48 5.06 -10.36
N PHE A 44 -2.53 5.20 -11.20
CA PHE A 44 -3.92 5.23 -10.75
C PHE A 44 -4.68 4.00 -11.23
N GLY A 45 -5.15 3.18 -10.29
CA GLY A 45 -5.80 1.90 -10.60
C GLY A 45 -6.99 2.02 -11.56
N ALA A 46 -7.83 3.05 -11.42
CA ALA A 46 -8.95 3.28 -12.35
C ALA A 46 -8.48 3.58 -13.78
N ALA A 47 -7.37 4.32 -13.95
CA ALA A 47 -6.79 4.54 -15.27
C ALA A 47 -6.20 3.25 -15.85
N VAL A 48 -5.47 2.49 -15.04
CA VAL A 48 -4.87 1.22 -15.48
C VAL A 48 -5.96 0.26 -15.96
N ILE A 49 -6.96 -0.02 -15.12
CA ILE A 49 -8.05 -0.94 -15.48
C ILE A 49 -8.85 -0.43 -16.66
N GLY A 50 -9.16 0.87 -16.71
CA GLY A 50 -9.89 1.46 -17.83
C GLY A 50 -9.12 1.36 -19.14
N ARG A 51 -7.80 1.60 -19.16
CA ARG A 51 -6.94 1.47 -20.35
C ARG A 51 -6.75 0.01 -20.76
N VAL A 52 -6.66 -0.91 -19.82
CA VAL A 52 -6.62 -2.37 -20.10
C VAL A 52 -7.92 -2.84 -20.77
N LEU A 53 -9.07 -2.39 -20.28
CA LEU A 53 -10.37 -2.68 -20.89
C LEU A 53 -10.50 -2.07 -22.30
N GLU A 54 -10.11 -0.81 -22.48
CA GLU A 54 -10.06 -0.14 -23.78
C GLU A 54 -9.16 -0.89 -24.77
N TRP A 55 -7.98 -1.32 -24.34
CA TRP A 55 -7.06 -2.12 -25.14
C TRP A 55 -7.67 -3.48 -25.56
N ALA A 56 -8.53 -4.06 -24.71
CA ALA A 56 -9.30 -5.27 -25.02
C ALA A 56 -10.51 -5.01 -25.95
N GLY A 57 -10.68 -3.80 -26.50
CA GLY A 57 -11.78 -3.44 -27.38
C GLY A 57 -13.10 -3.15 -26.67
N VAL A 58 -13.09 -2.94 -25.34
CA VAL A 58 -14.27 -2.67 -24.52
C VAL A 58 -14.55 -1.16 -24.47
N LYS A 59 -15.81 -0.77 -24.67
CA LYS A 59 -16.26 0.62 -24.52
C LYS A 59 -16.42 0.94 -23.03
N VAL A 60 -15.46 1.67 -22.46
CA VAL A 60 -15.41 1.98 -21.03
C VAL A 60 -15.75 3.45 -20.77
N ALA A 61 -16.65 3.71 -19.82
CA ALA A 61 -16.85 5.03 -19.25
C ALA A 61 -16.41 5.05 -17.79
N VAL A 62 -15.69 6.09 -17.38
CA VAL A 62 -15.27 6.27 -15.98
C VAL A 62 -16.27 7.19 -15.27
N LEU A 63 -16.76 6.74 -14.12
CA LEU A 63 -17.62 7.50 -13.20
C LEU A 63 -16.81 7.87 -11.95
N PRO A 64 -16.07 8.98 -11.97
CA PRO A 64 -15.23 9.39 -10.85
C PRO A 64 -16.02 10.21 -9.84
N GLN A 65 -15.91 9.84 -8.57
CA GLN A 65 -16.49 10.54 -7.43
C GLN A 65 -17.99 10.87 -7.63
N PRO A 66 -18.85 9.86 -7.90
CA PRO A 66 -20.30 10.12 -8.06
C PRO A 66 -20.89 10.63 -6.76
N ASN A 67 -21.87 11.54 -6.85
CA ASN A 67 -22.63 11.94 -5.69
C ASN A 67 -23.57 10.81 -5.24
N TRP A 68 -23.42 10.39 -3.98
CA TRP A 68 -24.18 9.27 -3.40
C TRP A 68 -25.28 9.75 -2.42
N THR A 69 -25.46 11.05 -2.28
CA THR A 69 -26.37 11.65 -1.28
C THR A 69 -27.56 12.40 -1.89
N ASP A 70 -27.63 12.45 -3.24
CA ASP A 70 -28.73 13.11 -3.96
C ASP A 70 -29.68 12.09 -4.64
N ASP A 71 -30.29 12.46 -5.75
CA ASP A 71 -31.19 11.65 -6.57
C ASP A 71 -30.48 10.56 -7.39
N LEU A 72 -29.19 10.33 -7.16
CA LEU A 72 -28.34 9.34 -7.81
C LEU A 72 -28.22 9.51 -9.33
N ARG A 73 -28.39 10.74 -9.84
CA ARG A 73 -28.32 11.05 -11.27
C ARG A 73 -26.96 10.70 -11.87
N ASP A 74 -25.88 10.82 -11.07
CA ASP A 74 -24.55 10.47 -11.53
C ASP A 74 -24.43 8.99 -11.90
N PHE A 75 -25.03 8.11 -11.10
CA PHE A 75 -25.01 6.66 -11.35
C PHE A 75 -25.85 6.27 -12.58
N LYS A 76 -26.83 7.10 -12.96
CA LYS A 76 -27.75 6.83 -14.09
C LYS A 76 -27.25 7.43 -15.41
N LYS A 77 -26.26 8.35 -15.39
CA LYS A 77 -25.90 9.17 -16.57
C LYS A 77 -25.36 8.42 -17.78
N PHE A 78 -24.81 7.21 -17.59
CA PHE A 78 -24.31 6.38 -18.69
C PHE A 78 -25.28 5.26 -19.09
N GLY A 79 -26.41 5.12 -18.39
CA GLY A 79 -27.33 4.01 -18.57
C GLY A 79 -26.79 2.67 -18.09
N LYS A 80 -27.35 1.59 -18.57
CA LYS A 80 -26.94 0.21 -18.27
C LYS A 80 -25.73 -0.17 -19.12
N PRO A 81 -24.60 -0.61 -18.53
CA PRO A 81 -23.51 -1.19 -19.33
C PRO A 81 -23.92 -2.58 -19.86
N ARG A 82 -23.39 -2.94 -21.01
CA ARG A 82 -23.69 -4.25 -21.62
C ARG A 82 -23.09 -5.44 -20.87
N LEU A 83 -21.93 -5.25 -20.21
CA LEU A 83 -21.21 -6.32 -19.55
C LEU A 83 -21.31 -6.27 -18.03
N PHE A 84 -20.81 -5.19 -17.41
CA PHE A 84 -20.81 -5.07 -15.94
C PHE A 84 -20.48 -3.65 -15.47
N PHE A 85 -20.79 -3.39 -14.21
CA PHE A 85 -20.21 -2.28 -13.46
C PHE A 85 -18.92 -2.72 -12.77
N ALA A 86 -17.83 -1.97 -12.92
CA ALA A 86 -16.58 -2.14 -12.18
C ALA A 86 -16.48 -1.08 -11.09
N ILE A 87 -16.19 -1.46 -9.84
CA ILE A 87 -16.24 -0.54 -8.70
C ILE A 87 -14.96 -0.63 -7.86
N THR A 88 -14.37 0.52 -7.54
CA THR A 88 -13.22 0.65 -6.63
C THR A 88 -13.37 1.87 -5.73
N ALA A 89 -12.85 1.80 -4.51
CA ALA A 89 -12.73 2.96 -3.62
C ALA A 89 -11.72 4.01 -4.12
N GLY A 90 -10.84 3.63 -5.05
CA GLY A 90 -9.71 4.42 -5.54
C GLY A 90 -8.37 3.82 -5.17
N ASN A 91 -7.30 4.63 -5.22
CA ASN A 91 -5.94 4.20 -4.93
C ASN A 91 -5.68 3.86 -3.45
N MET A 92 -6.49 4.39 -2.56
CA MET A 92 -6.43 4.11 -1.13
C MET A 92 -7.75 3.52 -0.62
N ASP A 93 -7.64 2.76 0.46
CA ASP A 93 -8.78 2.40 1.30
C ASP A 93 -9.50 3.66 1.77
N SER A 94 -10.83 3.73 1.62
CA SER A 94 -11.61 4.92 1.92
C SER A 94 -11.51 5.36 3.39
N MET A 95 -11.48 4.39 4.32
CA MET A 95 -11.38 4.65 5.75
C MET A 95 -9.98 5.15 6.14
N VAL A 96 -8.92 4.54 5.58
CA VAL A 96 -7.52 4.98 5.80
C VAL A 96 -7.30 6.38 5.19
N ASN A 97 -7.91 6.67 4.05
CA ASN A 97 -7.82 7.99 3.43
C ASN A 97 -8.54 9.07 4.27
N ARG A 98 -9.72 8.75 4.80
CA ARG A 98 -10.57 9.73 5.48
C ARG A 98 -10.21 9.95 6.94
N TYR A 99 -9.67 8.94 7.64
CA TYR A 99 -9.42 9.00 9.09
C TYR A 99 -7.95 8.85 9.44
N THR A 100 -7.55 9.49 10.53
CA THR A 100 -6.24 9.27 11.18
C THR A 100 -6.28 8.00 12.03
N ALA A 101 -5.10 7.54 12.49
CA ALA A 101 -5.00 6.42 13.42
C ALA A 101 -5.80 6.61 14.74
N ASN A 102 -6.08 7.84 15.14
CA ASN A 102 -6.89 8.17 16.32
C ASN A 102 -8.38 8.43 15.96
N LYS A 103 -8.84 7.90 14.82
CA LYS A 103 -10.22 8.00 14.31
C LYS A 103 -10.70 9.46 14.11
N ARG A 104 -9.78 10.42 13.96
CA ARG A 104 -10.13 11.80 13.62
C ARG A 104 -10.32 11.93 12.11
N MET A 105 -11.40 12.53 11.69
CA MET A 105 -11.65 12.83 10.28
C MET A 105 -10.60 13.83 9.76
N ARG A 106 -10.05 13.57 8.59
CA ARG A 106 -9.14 14.49 7.89
C ARG A 106 -9.93 15.61 7.22
N SER A 107 -9.36 16.80 7.22
CA SER A 107 -9.93 17.98 6.56
C SER A 107 -9.68 18.02 5.05
N ASN A 108 -8.84 17.13 4.52
CA ASN A 108 -8.46 17.08 3.12
C ASN A 108 -8.50 15.66 2.57
N ASP A 109 -8.68 15.54 1.24
CA ASP A 109 -8.54 14.30 0.47
C ASP A 109 -7.58 14.58 -0.70
N ALA A 110 -6.41 13.93 -0.67
CA ALA A 110 -5.37 14.14 -1.68
C ALA A 110 -5.79 13.71 -3.10
N TYR A 111 -6.82 12.90 -3.24
CA TYR A 111 -7.31 12.38 -4.52
C TYR A 111 -8.46 13.19 -5.11
N THR A 112 -8.74 14.34 -4.54
CA THR A 112 -9.83 15.23 -4.96
C THR A 112 -9.29 16.59 -5.41
N PRO A 113 -9.90 17.27 -6.40
CA PRO A 113 -9.50 18.60 -6.82
C PRO A 113 -9.48 19.59 -5.66
N ALA A 114 -8.43 20.39 -5.57
CA ALA A 114 -8.12 21.31 -4.46
C ALA A 114 -8.02 20.62 -3.08
N GLY A 115 -7.82 19.31 -3.03
CA GLY A 115 -7.73 18.56 -1.78
C GLY A 115 -9.03 18.51 -0.97
N ARG A 116 -10.19 18.76 -1.56
CA ARG A 116 -11.46 18.86 -0.83
C ARG A 116 -11.89 17.52 -0.25
N ALA A 117 -12.10 17.45 1.07
CA ALA A 117 -12.67 16.28 1.72
C ALA A 117 -14.17 16.10 1.41
N GLY A 118 -14.69 14.88 1.56
CA GLY A 118 -16.12 14.59 1.45
C GLY A 118 -16.61 14.20 0.07
N ALA A 119 -15.74 14.08 -0.94
CA ALA A 119 -16.12 13.61 -2.28
C ALA A 119 -16.23 12.08 -2.38
N ARG A 120 -15.91 11.35 -1.32
CA ARG A 120 -15.92 9.90 -1.22
C ARG A 120 -16.65 9.48 0.05
N PRO A 121 -17.58 8.48 0.02
CA PRO A 121 -18.20 7.95 1.22
C PRO A 121 -17.23 7.10 2.04
N ASP A 122 -17.58 6.87 3.29
CA ASP A 122 -17.00 5.80 4.09
C ASP A 122 -17.35 4.45 3.45
N TYR A 123 -16.39 3.50 3.44
CA TYR A 123 -16.56 2.21 2.77
C TYR A 123 -17.07 2.35 1.32
N ALA A 124 -16.39 3.15 0.54
CA ALA A 124 -16.83 3.59 -0.77
C ALA A 124 -17.22 2.42 -1.70
N THR A 125 -16.46 1.34 -1.70
CA THR A 125 -16.80 0.14 -2.48
C THR A 125 -18.16 -0.44 -2.07
N VAL A 126 -18.46 -0.49 -0.78
CA VAL A 126 -19.74 -1.01 -0.26
C VAL A 126 -20.90 -0.07 -0.65
N VAL A 127 -20.73 1.24 -0.42
CA VAL A 127 -21.78 2.22 -0.73
C VAL A 127 -22.11 2.24 -2.21
N TYR A 128 -21.10 2.32 -3.08
CA TYR A 128 -21.31 2.35 -4.52
C TYR A 128 -21.94 1.05 -5.06
N SER A 129 -21.51 -0.11 -4.54
CA SER A 129 -22.07 -1.41 -4.96
C SER A 129 -23.54 -1.52 -4.60
N LYS A 130 -23.93 -1.16 -3.39
CA LYS A 130 -25.33 -1.18 -2.95
C LYS A 130 -26.22 -0.26 -3.78
N ILE A 131 -25.73 0.95 -4.11
CA ILE A 131 -26.45 1.87 -4.99
C ILE A 131 -26.64 1.26 -6.38
N VAL A 132 -25.57 0.73 -6.97
CA VAL A 132 -25.64 0.13 -8.32
C VAL A 132 -26.56 -1.09 -8.34
N LYS A 133 -26.45 -1.99 -7.37
CA LYS A 133 -27.35 -3.16 -7.26
C LYS A 133 -28.81 -2.78 -7.08
N SER A 134 -29.09 -1.68 -6.37
CA SER A 134 -30.46 -1.14 -6.23
C SER A 134 -31.00 -0.54 -7.52
N LEU A 135 -30.16 0.18 -8.29
CA LEU A 135 -30.58 0.84 -9.54
C LEU A 135 -30.62 -0.11 -10.75
N PHE A 136 -29.75 -1.11 -10.77
CA PHE A 136 -29.54 -2.02 -11.90
C PHE A 136 -29.32 -3.46 -11.40
N PRO A 137 -30.36 -4.09 -10.78
CA PRO A 137 -30.21 -5.38 -10.12
C PRO A 137 -29.80 -6.52 -11.06
N GLU A 138 -30.12 -6.40 -12.35
CA GLU A 138 -29.82 -7.40 -13.38
C GLU A 138 -28.39 -7.32 -13.94
N ILE A 139 -27.66 -6.20 -13.69
CA ILE A 139 -26.34 -5.99 -14.26
C ILE A 139 -25.28 -6.49 -13.28
N PRO A 140 -24.33 -7.34 -13.72
CA PRO A 140 -23.26 -7.81 -12.85
C PRO A 140 -22.40 -6.68 -12.30
N VAL A 141 -21.94 -6.86 -11.06
CA VAL A 141 -21.04 -5.92 -10.36
C VAL A 141 -19.73 -6.62 -10.04
N VAL A 142 -18.63 -6.05 -10.56
CA VAL A 142 -17.25 -6.47 -10.29
C VAL A 142 -16.61 -5.45 -9.36
N ILE A 143 -16.16 -5.89 -8.19
CA ILE A 143 -15.46 -5.01 -7.25
C ILE A 143 -13.95 -5.30 -7.25
N GLY A 144 -13.13 -4.28 -7.01
CA GLY A 144 -11.66 -4.44 -7.00
C GLY A 144 -10.94 -3.29 -6.32
N GLY A 145 -9.62 -3.27 -6.50
CA GLY A 145 -8.72 -2.31 -5.85
C GLY A 145 -8.37 -2.69 -4.41
N VAL A 146 -7.61 -1.82 -3.71
CA VAL A 146 -7.05 -2.13 -2.40
C VAL A 146 -8.11 -2.40 -1.34
N GLU A 147 -9.19 -1.62 -1.30
CA GLU A 147 -10.27 -1.76 -0.30
C GLU A 147 -10.97 -3.11 -0.41
N ALA A 148 -11.36 -3.52 -1.62
CA ALA A 148 -11.99 -4.82 -1.86
C ALA A 148 -11.00 -5.97 -1.60
N SER A 149 -9.76 -5.86 -2.09
CA SER A 149 -8.72 -6.88 -1.89
C SER A 149 -8.48 -7.18 -0.41
N MET A 150 -8.41 -6.14 0.43
CA MET A 150 -8.14 -6.29 1.87
C MET A 150 -9.35 -6.78 2.66
N ARG A 151 -10.54 -6.80 2.06
CA ARG A 151 -11.80 -7.26 2.67
C ARG A 151 -12.43 -8.47 1.98
N ARG A 152 -11.64 -9.18 1.15
CA ARG A 152 -12.15 -10.35 0.40
C ARG A 152 -12.58 -11.55 1.26
N LEU A 153 -12.08 -11.61 2.48
CA LEU A 153 -12.46 -12.58 3.52
C LEU A 153 -12.88 -11.84 4.80
N SER A 154 -13.31 -12.58 5.81
CA SER A 154 -13.62 -12.00 7.12
C SER A 154 -12.41 -11.24 7.67
N HIS A 155 -12.65 -10.07 8.21
CA HIS A 155 -11.60 -9.17 8.68
C HIS A 155 -12.04 -8.38 9.90
N TYR A 156 -11.07 -7.94 10.71
CA TYR A 156 -11.33 -6.96 11.76
C TYR A 156 -11.35 -5.56 11.17
N ASP A 157 -12.43 -4.84 11.42
CA ASP A 157 -12.59 -3.44 11.05
C ASP A 157 -12.29 -2.54 12.24
N TYR A 158 -11.23 -1.76 12.12
CA TYR A 158 -10.73 -0.90 13.20
C TYR A 158 -11.71 0.21 13.58
N TRP A 159 -12.41 0.78 12.60
CA TRP A 159 -13.28 1.95 12.83
C TRP A 159 -14.55 1.58 13.57
N SER A 160 -15.17 0.46 13.24
CA SER A 160 -16.35 -0.08 13.95
C SER A 160 -15.98 -0.97 15.15
N ASP A 161 -14.70 -1.32 15.34
CA ASP A 161 -14.19 -2.24 16.37
C ASP A 161 -14.88 -3.61 16.37
N THR A 162 -15.15 -4.14 15.17
CA THR A 162 -15.87 -5.41 14.99
C THR A 162 -15.20 -6.30 13.93
N VAL A 163 -15.46 -7.61 14.02
CA VAL A 163 -15.15 -8.53 12.92
C VAL A 163 -16.30 -8.46 11.93
N LYS A 164 -15.96 -8.05 10.69
CA LYS A 164 -16.89 -7.96 9.56
C LYS A 164 -16.78 -9.19 8.66
N PRO A 165 -17.86 -9.54 7.95
CA PRO A 165 -17.82 -10.58 6.92
C PRO A 165 -16.98 -10.13 5.71
N SER A 166 -16.86 -11.01 4.72
CA SER A 166 -16.31 -10.62 3.42
C SER A 166 -17.09 -9.46 2.81
N ILE A 167 -16.40 -8.56 2.12
CA ILE A 167 -17.02 -7.46 1.38
C ILE A 167 -18.01 -7.97 0.30
N LEU A 168 -17.82 -9.19 -0.21
CA LEU A 168 -18.77 -9.82 -1.13
C LEU A 168 -20.13 -10.06 -0.46
N VAL A 169 -20.13 -10.50 0.80
CA VAL A 169 -21.37 -10.68 1.59
C VAL A 169 -22.05 -9.33 1.87
N GLU A 170 -21.26 -8.28 2.15
CA GLU A 170 -21.81 -6.94 2.42
C GLU A 170 -22.38 -6.26 1.17
N THR A 171 -21.80 -6.52 0.01
CA THR A 171 -22.12 -5.84 -1.27
C THR A 171 -23.01 -6.63 -2.18
N GLN A 172 -23.06 -7.95 -2.03
CA GLN A 172 -23.66 -8.89 -2.99
C GLN A 172 -23.12 -8.70 -4.42
N ALA A 173 -21.84 -8.29 -4.52
CA ALA A 173 -21.18 -8.18 -5.82
C ALA A 173 -20.95 -9.57 -6.42
N ASP A 174 -21.02 -9.66 -7.74
CA ASP A 174 -20.98 -10.94 -8.47
C ASP A 174 -19.55 -11.50 -8.58
N LEU A 175 -18.55 -10.61 -8.58
CA LEU A 175 -17.14 -10.98 -8.63
C LEU A 175 -16.27 -9.94 -7.91
N LEU A 176 -15.25 -10.41 -7.22
CA LEU A 176 -14.18 -9.58 -6.67
C LEU A 176 -12.87 -9.93 -7.37
N ILE A 177 -12.17 -8.92 -7.87
CA ILE A 177 -10.80 -9.04 -8.38
C ILE A 177 -9.85 -8.48 -7.32
N TYR A 178 -8.94 -9.31 -6.80
CA TYR A 178 -7.98 -8.87 -5.79
C TYR A 178 -6.57 -8.70 -6.37
N GLY A 179 -5.73 -7.93 -5.68
CA GLY A 179 -4.36 -7.66 -6.12
C GLY A 179 -4.28 -6.81 -7.39
N MET A 180 -3.34 -7.13 -8.27
CA MET A 180 -3.13 -6.43 -9.54
C MET A 180 -4.14 -6.93 -10.58
N GLY A 181 -5.09 -6.08 -10.94
CA GLY A 181 -6.32 -6.48 -11.63
C GLY A 181 -6.23 -6.68 -13.15
N GLU A 182 -5.09 -6.42 -13.79
CA GLU A 182 -4.97 -6.39 -15.26
C GLU A 182 -5.24 -7.75 -15.91
N ARG A 183 -4.63 -8.80 -15.39
CA ARG A 183 -4.79 -10.17 -15.94
C ARG A 183 -6.20 -10.73 -15.72
N PRO A 184 -6.75 -10.70 -14.49
CA PRO A 184 -8.08 -11.24 -14.25
C PRO A 184 -9.19 -10.46 -14.97
N ILE A 185 -9.09 -9.13 -15.13
CA ILE A 185 -10.09 -8.36 -15.85
C ILE A 185 -10.08 -8.67 -17.35
N LEU A 186 -8.91 -8.91 -17.95
CA LEU A 186 -8.80 -9.36 -19.34
C LEU A 186 -9.38 -10.74 -19.55
N GLU A 187 -9.10 -11.66 -18.64
CA GLU A 187 -9.65 -13.01 -18.75
C GLU A 187 -11.17 -13.02 -18.60
N LEU A 188 -11.71 -12.18 -17.68
CA LEU A 188 -13.15 -11.97 -17.55
C LEU A 188 -13.77 -11.49 -18.87
N VAL A 189 -13.21 -10.43 -19.45
CA VAL A 189 -13.71 -9.86 -20.72
C VAL A 189 -13.62 -10.88 -21.84
N LYS A 190 -12.52 -11.62 -21.95
CA LYS A 190 -12.34 -12.67 -22.96
C LYS A 190 -13.41 -13.76 -22.88
N GLN A 191 -13.74 -14.23 -21.66
CA GLN A 191 -14.77 -15.24 -21.47
C GLN A 191 -16.18 -14.69 -21.79
N LEU A 192 -16.48 -13.44 -21.42
CA LEU A 192 -17.73 -12.78 -21.76
C LEU A 192 -17.89 -12.55 -23.27
N GLN A 193 -16.81 -12.12 -23.96
CA GLN A 193 -16.80 -11.95 -25.43
C GLN A 193 -16.95 -13.30 -26.17
N ALA A 194 -16.50 -14.40 -25.57
CA ALA A 194 -16.72 -15.74 -26.07
C ALA A 194 -18.17 -16.27 -25.82
N GLY A 195 -19.04 -15.43 -25.23
CA GLY A 195 -20.47 -15.77 -25.01
C GLY A 195 -20.74 -16.54 -23.72
N LYS A 196 -19.75 -16.71 -22.82
CA LYS A 196 -19.97 -17.38 -21.53
C LYS A 196 -20.83 -16.49 -20.63
N ALA A 197 -21.84 -17.05 -19.98
CA ALA A 197 -22.67 -16.31 -19.04
C ALA A 197 -21.86 -15.90 -17.81
N PHE A 198 -22.09 -14.69 -17.28
CA PHE A 198 -21.33 -14.16 -16.13
C PHE A 198 -21.39 -15.11 -14.92
N SER A 199 -22.54 -15.69 -14.63
CA SER A 199 -22.77 -16.64 -13.53
C SER A 199 -21.94 -17.94 -13.62
N GLU A 200 -21.45 -18.29 -14.80
CA GLU A 200 -20.62 -19.47 -15.05
C GLU A 200 -19.12 -19.19 -14.91
N ILE A 201 -18.74 -17.91 -14.78
CA ILE A 201 -17.34 -17.48 -14.70
C ILE A 201 -16.88 -17.50 -13.25
N LYS A 202 -16.38 -18.66 -12.79
CA LYS A 202 -15.95 -18.89 -11.39
C LYS A 202 -14.49 -19.32 -11.25
N GLU A 203 -13.81 -19.66 -12.34
CA GLU A 203 -12.47 -20.29 -12.32
C GLU A 203 -11.32 -19.32 -12.66
N ILE A 204 -11.61 -18.02 -12.82
CA ILE A 204 -10.55 -17.05 -13.12
C ILE A 204 -9.61 -16.92 -11.91
N PRO A 205 -8.29 -17.12 -12.07
CA PRO A 205 -7.34 -16.87 -11.00
C PRO A 205 -7.42 -15.44 -10.50
N GLN A 206 -7.07 -15.23 -9.21
CA GLN A 206 -7.03 -13.91 -8.59
C GLN A 206 -8.41 -13.24 -8.48
N THR A 207 -9.47 -14.05 -8.40
CA THR A 207 -10.84 -13.59 -8.15
C THR A 207 -11.42 -14.21 -6.88
N ALA A 208 -12.51 -13.64 -6.39
CA ALA A 208 -13.34 -14.24 -5.36
C ALA A 208 -14.82 -14.05 -5.71
N PHE A 209 -15.67 -14.99 -5.30
CA PHE A 209 -17.10 -14.98 -5.56
C PHE A 209 -17.91 -15.66 -4.44
N LEU A 210 -19.22 -15.39 -4.40
CA LEU A 210 -20.19 -16.07 -3.54
C LEU A 210 -20.77 -17.29 -4.23
N THR A 211 -21.00 -18.37 -3.48
CA THR A 211 -21.71 -19.56 -3.95
C THR A 211 -22.40 -20.27 -2.80
N LYS A 212 -23.51 -20.95 -3.08
CA LYS A 212 -24.17 -21.84 -2.11
C LYS A 212 -23.65 -23.27 -2.17
N ASP A 213 -22.97 -23.62 -3.25
CA ASP A 213 -22.43 -24.97 -3.46
C ASP A 213 -20.95 -24.92 -3.81
N ILE A 214 -20.16 -25.69 -3.09
CA ILE A 214 -18.72 -25.88 -3.26
C ILE A 214 -18.35 -27.27 -3.78
N SER A 215 -19.31 -28.17 -3.95
CA SER A 215 -19.08 -29.57 -4.42
C SER A 215 -18.50 -29.64 -5.83
N GLY A 216 -18.79 -28.63 -6.66
CA GLY A 216 -18.27 -28.49 -8.02
C GLY A 216 -16.90 -27.85 -8.15
N LEU A 217 -16.22 -27.47 -7.04
CA LEU A 217 -14.90 -26.89 -7.10
C LEU A 217 -13.86 -27.93 -7.55
N LYS A 218 -13.23 -27.67 -8.69
CA LYS A 218 -12.25 -28.60 -9.31
C LYS A 218 -10.88 -28.60 -8.64
N ASN A 219 -10.52 -27.53 -7.96
CA ASN A 219 -9.20 -27.34 -7.38
C ASN A 219 -9.18 -27.78 -5.91
N ASP A 220 -8.05 -28.31 -5.47
CA ASP A 220 -7.77 -28.51 -4.06
C ASP A 220 -7.86 -27.18 -3.30
N PHE A 221 -8.68 -27.14 -2.25
CA PHE A 221 -8.96 -25.93 -1.48
C PHE A 221 -8.75 -26.16 0.02
N ILE A 222 -8.65 -25.07 0.75
CA ILE A 222 -8.57 -25.05 2.21
C ILE A 222 -9.80 -24.35 2.76
N GLU A 223 -10.53 -25.07 3.61
CA GLU A 223 -11.62 -24.48 4.36
C GLU A 223 -11.10 -23.73 5.58
N LEU A 224 -11.54 -22.49 5.72
CA LEU A 224 -11.31 -21.65 6.88
C LEU A 224 -12.43 -21.83 7.90
N TYR A 225 -12.17 -21.59 9.17
CA TYR A 225 -13.25 -21.55 10.17
C TYR A 225 -14.36 -20.62 9.73
N PRO A 226 -15.64 -21.04 9.88
CA PRO A 226 -16.81 -20.25 9.50
C PRO A 226 -16.84 -18.88 10.19
N PHE A 227 -17.45 -17.88 9.54
CA PHE A 227 -17.57 -16.52 10.06
C PHE A 227 -18.18 -16.48 11.47
N ARG A 228 -19.26 -17.27 11.71
CA ARG A 228 -19.94 -17.35 13.01
C ARG A 228 -19.00 -17.77 14.15
N GLU A 229 -17.99 -18.61 13.85
CA GLU A 229 -17.06 -19.13 14.85
C GLU A 229 -15.95 -18.11 15.16
N ILE A 230 -15.35 -17.55 14.14
CA ILE A 230 -14.26 -16.57 14.32
C ILE A 230 -14.73 -15.26 14.94
N LYS A 231 -16.02 -14.93 14.81
CA LYS A 231 -16.62 -13.77 15.48
C LYS A 231 -16.65 -13.94 16.99
N LYS A 232 -16.74 -15.21 17.48
CA LYS A 232 -16.82 -15.55 18.90
C LYS A 232 -15.48 -15.96 19.49
N ASP A 233 -14.56 -16.48 18.67
CA ASP A 233 -13.29 -17.04 19.11
C ASP A 233 -12.10 -16.36 18.43
N LYS A 234 -11.39 -15.55 19.22
CA LYS A 234 -10.20 -14.81 18.76
C LYS A 234 -9.03 -15.73 18.34
N LYS A 235 -8.92 -16.94 18.93
CA LYS A 235 -7.90 -17.91 18.52
C LYS A 235 -8.19 -18.45 17.14
N LYS A 236 -9.46 -18.83 16.85
CA LYS A 236 -9.89 -19.26 15.51
C LYS A 236 -9.70 -18.14 14.47
N PHE A 237 -9.99 -16.89 14.83
CA PHE A 237 -9.71 -15.75 13.97
C PHE A 237 -8.21 -15.64 13.63
N ALA A 238 -7.34 -15.76 14.63
CA ALA A 238 -5.89 -15.74 14.42
C ALA A 238 -5.39 -16.91 13.56
N GLN A 239 -5.94 -18.11 13.75
CA GLN A 239 -5.61 -19.31 12.97
C GLN A 239 -6.05 -19.19 11.51
N ASN A 240 -7.27 -18.67 11.24
CA ASN A 240 -7.70 -18.35 9.88
C ASN A 240 -6.72 -17.40 9.21
N PHE A 241 -6.36 -16.33 9.90
CA PHE A 241 -5.45 -15.35 9.32
C PHE A 241 -4.06 -15.95 9.04
N LYS A 242 -3.52 -16.77 9.94
CA LYS A 242 -2.26 -17.50 9.69
C LYS A 242 -2.35 -18.32 8.39
N THR A 243 -3.45 -19.03 8.17
CA THR A 243 -3.68 -19.80 6.94
C THR A 243 -3.72 -18.88 5.72
N ILE A 244 -4.49 -17.77 5.79
CA ILE A 244 -4.60 -16.79 4.72
C ILE A 244 -3.22 -16.19 4.38
N GLU A 245 -2.45 -15.81 5.38
CA GLU A 245 -1.12 -15.23 5.17
C GLU A 245 -0.13 -16.24 4.56
N VAL A 246 -0.10 -17.48 5.07
CA VAL A 246 0.74 -18.52 4.50
C VAL A 246 0.42 -18.73 3.03
N GLN A 247 -0.86 -18.89 2.69
CA GLN A 247 -1.28 -19.09 1.30
C GLN A 247 -0.95 -17.86 0.43
N SER A 248 -1.13 -16.64 0.92
CA SER A 248 -0.80 -15.40 0.18
C SER A 248 0.70 -15.25 -0.14
N ASN A 249 1.58 -16.01 0.52
CA ASN A 249 3.03 -15.94 0.35
C ASN A 249 3.64 -17.14 -0.40
N LEU A 250 2.83 -18.14 -0.80
CA LEU A 250 3.27 -19.26 -1.63
C LEU A 250 3.33 -18.87 -3.11
N MET A 251 4.20 -19.51 -3.89
CA MET A 251 4.17 -19.40 -5.36
C MET A 251 2.96 -20.12 -5.97
N HIS A 252 2.56 -21.22 -5.36
CA HIS A 252 1.41 -22.05 -5.78
C HIS A 252 0.45 -22.21 -4.60
N PRO A 253 -0.32 -21.18 -4.24
CA PRO A 253 -1.28 -21.29 -3.15
C PRO A 253 -2.53 -22.06 -3.59
N LYS A 254 -3.23 -22.62 -2.60
CA LYS A 254 -4.53 -23.24 -2.79
C LYS A 254 -5.65 -22.21 -2.76
N THR A 255 -6.78 -22.56 -3.35
CA THR A 255 -8.05 -21.84 -3.18
C THR A 255 -8.46 -21.84 -1.71
N LEU A 256 -8.97 -20.71 -1.22
CA LEU A 256 -9.50 -20.57 0.15
C LEU A 256 -11.02 -20.50 0.10
N VAL A 257 -11.67 -21.19 1.02
CA VAL A 257 -13.13 -21.19 1.16
C VAL A 257 -13.48 -20.81 2.60
N GLN A 258 -14.42 -19.87 2.77
CA GLN A 258 -14.95 -19.52 4.08
C GLN A 258 -16.48 -19.48 4.06
N GLN A 259 -17.10 -20.14 5.02
CA GLN A 259 -18.56 -20.20 5.16
C GLN A 259 -19.12 -18.95 5.87
N TYR A 260 -20.23 -18.43 5.32
CA TYR A 260 -21.04 -17.33 5.86
C TYR A 260 -22.51 -17.78 5.83
N ASP A 261 -23.02 -18.21 6.96
CA ASP A 261 -24.36 -18.82 7.09
C ASP A 261 -24.59 -19.95 6.07
N ASP A 262 -25.42 -19.75 5.05
CA ASP A 262 -25.75 -20.70 3.98
C ASP A 262 -24.97 -20.47 2.68
N GLU A 263 -24.04 -19.51 2.65
CA GLU A 263 -23.22 -19.18 1.50
C GLU A 263 -21.72 -19.37 1.82
N PHE A 264 -20.93 -19.50 0.78
CA PHE A 264 -19.47 -19.60 0.83
C PHE A 264 -18.83 -18.49 0.00
N VAL A 265 -17.78 -17.88 0.54
CA VAL A 265 -16.85 -17.09 -0.26
C VAL A 265 -15.71 -17.99 -0.68
N VAL A 266 -15.52 -18.10 -1.98
CA VAL A 266 -14.41 -18.82 -2.62
C VAL A 266 -13.40 -17.79 -3.10
N VAL A 267 -12.14 -17.91 -2.68
CA VAL A 267 -11.04 -17.06 -3.14
C VAL A 267 -10.09 -17.92 -3.96
N ASN A 268 -10.13 -17.76 -5.27
CA ASN A 268 -9.26 -18.47 -6.21
C ASN A 268 -7.80 -18.12 -6.01
N SER A 269 -6.90 -19.04 -6.33
CA SER A 269 -5.45 -18.81 -6.33
C SER A 269 -5.09 -17.63 -7.25
N PRO A 270 -4.02 -16.86 -6.95
CA PRO A 270 -3.55 -15.82 -7.87
C PRO A 270 -2.99 -16.42 -9.17
N PHE A 271 -2.82 -15.57 -10.18
CA PHE A 271 -2.04 -15.93 -11.35
C PHE A 271 -0.59 -16.27 -10.98
N PRO A 272 0.09 -17.14 -11.77
CA PRO A 272 1.52 -17.35 -11.62
C PRO A 272 2.32 -16.04 -11.64
N VAL A 273 3.46 -16.05 -10.94
CA VAL A 273 4.36 -14.88 -10.88
C VAL A 273 4.80 -14.48 -12.29
N GLU A 274 4.77 -13.17 -12.56
CA GLU A 274 5.19 -12.61 -13.85
C GLU A 274 6.72 -12.56 -13.94
N ASN A 275 7.25 -12.80 -15.15
CA ASN A 275 8.66 -12.61 -15.46
C ASN A 275 9.01 -11.13 -15.62
N ASP A 276 10.32 -10.83 -15.66
CA ASP A 276 10.80 -9.48 -15.93
C ASP A 276 10.34 -9.03 -17.33
N GLY A 277 9.72 -7.84 -17.37
CA GLY A 277 9.16 -7.27 -18.58
C GLY A 277 7.72 -7.66 -18.92
N ASP A 278 7.15 -8.68 -18.30
CA ASP A 278 5.76 -9.09 -18.54
C ASP A 278 4.75 -7.96 -18.23
N ILE A 279 5.09 -7.10 -17.26
CA ILE A 279 4.26 -5.97 -16.88
C ILE A 279 4.43 -4.74 -17.79
N ASP A 280 5.40 -4.72 -18.72
CA ASP A 280 5.66 -3.56 -19.60
C ASP A 280 4.43 -3.13 -20.38
N LYS A 281 3.66 -4.11 -20.89
CA LYS A 281 2.44 -3.87 -21.67
C LYS A 281 1.41 -3.01 -20.94
N TRP A 282 1.35 -3.09 -19.60
CA TRP A 282 0.43 -2.29 -18.80
C TRP A 282 0.87 -0.83 -18.66
N TYR A 283 2.17 -0.56 -18.71
CA TYR A 283 2.76 0.78 -18.66
C TYR A 283 2.90 1.43 -20.03
N ASP A 284 2.90 0.61 -21.10
CA ASP A 284 3.00 1.07 -22.49
C ASP A 284 1.65 1.49 -23.09
N LEU A 285 0.53 1.35 -22.35
CA LEU A 285 -0.79 1.83 -22.75
C LEU A 285 -0.79 3.37 -22.92
N PRO A 286 -1.74 3.93 -23.72
CA PRO A 286 -1.68 5.34 -24.15
C PRO A 286 -2.17 6.31 -23.06
N TYR A 287 -1.52 6.31 -21.90
CA TYR A 287 -1.82 7.26 -20.82
C TYR A 287 -1.47 8.69 -21.21
N GLN A 288 -2.38 9.63 -20.95
CA GLN A 288 -2.11 11.06 -21.13
C GLN A 288 -1.22 11.63 -20.01
N ARG A 289 -1.06 10.92 -18.91
CA ARG A 289 -0.34 11.32 -17.68
C ARG A 289 -0.83 12.65 -17.11
N LEU A 290 -2.11 12.95 -17.28
CA LEU A 290 -2.76 14.19 -16.87
C LEU A 290 -4.12 13.86 -16.19
N PRO A 291 -4.59 14.71 -15.28
CA PRO A 291 -5.98 14.69 -14.85
C PRO A 291 -6.90 14.97 -16.05
N HIS A 292 -8.08 14.37 -16.03
CA HIS A 292 -9.09 14.62 -17.05
C HIS A 292 -9.40 16.13 -17.16
N PRO A 293 -9.57 16.71 -18.37
CA PRO A 293 -9.76 18.16 -18.58
C PRO A 293 -10.88 18.79 -17.75
N LYS A 294 -11.90 18.04 -17.36
CA LYS A 294 -12.99 18.52 -16.48
C LYS A 294 -12.50 19.10 -15.13
N TYR A 295 -11.26 18.77 -14.71
CA TYR A 295 -10.70 19.22 -13.42
C TYR A 295 -9.79 20.45 -13.56
N TRP A 296 -9.32 20.81 -14.75
CA TRP A 296 -8.28 21.81 -14.95
C TRP A 296 -8.58 23.20 -14.35
N LYS A 297 -9.88 23.52 -14.18
CA LYS A 297 -10.35 24.77 -13.54
C LYS A 297 -10.83 24.56 -12.10
N LYS A 298 -10.65 23.36 -11.50
CA LYS A 298 -11.19 23.03 -10.17
C LYS A 298 -10.13 22.98 -9.06
N GLY A 299 -8.91 23.36 -9.38
CA GLY A 299 -7.74 23.28 -8.49
C GLY A 299 -6.93 22.01 -8.69
N ASP A 300 -5.70 22.03 -8.17
CA ASP A 300 -4.76 20.92 -8.28
C ASP A 300 -5.23 19.71 -7.48
N ILE A 301 -4.87 18.51 -7.95
CA ILE A 301 -5.11 17.26 -7.23
C ILE A 301 -3.80 16.87 -6.53
N PRO A 302 -3.70 16.96 -5.19
CA PRO A 302 -2.44 16.79 -4.49
C PRO A 302 -1.73 15.46 -4.78
N ALA A 303 -2.46 14.35 -4.88
CA ALA A 303 -1.91 13.04 -5.21
C ALA A 303 -1.26 13.03 -6.60
N TYR A 304 -1.87 13.69 -7.58
CA TYR A 304 -1.29 13.81 -8.91
C TYR A 304 -0.01 14.66 -8.91
N GLU A 305 -0.04 15.82 -8.24
CA GLU A 305 1.15 16.69 -8.16
C GLU A 305 2.36 15.96 -7.58
N MET A 306 2.13 15.07 -6.62
CA MET A 306 3.19 14.32 -5.96
C MET A 306 3.83 13.26 -6.89
N ILE A 307 3.05 12.66 -7.82
CA ILE A 307 3.50 11.50 -8.58
C ILE A 307 3.60 11.73 -10.10
N LYS A 308 3.18 12.88 -10.62
CA LYS A 308 3.08 13.14 -12.08
C LYS A 308 4.36 12.85 -12.87
N PHE A 309 5.52 13.01 -12.26
CA PHE A 309 6.82 12.69 -12.82
C PHE A 309 7.52 11.54 -12.08
N SER A 310 6.76 10.61 -11.51
CA SER A 310 7.29 9.39 -10.93
C SER A 310 7.24 8.23 -11.92
N ILE A 311 8.15 7.28 -11.75
CA ILE A 311 8.26 6.05 -12.54
C ILE A 311 8.15 4.85 -11.60
N THR A 312 7.19 3.99 -11.86
CA THR A 312 7.11 2.68 -11.21
C THR A 312 8.01 1.71 -11.98
N ALA A 313 9.11 1.30 -11.38
CA ALA A 313 10.05 0.35 -11.98
C ALA A 313 9.66 -1.11 -11.71
N MET A 314 8.94 -1.37 -10.63
CA MET A 314 8.56 -2.71 -10.18
C MET A 314 7.31 -2.66 -9.29
N ARG A 315 6.65 -3.82 -9.13
CA ARG A 315 5.53 -4.07 -8.23
C ARG A 315 5.84 -5.24 -7.31
N GLY A 316 5.14 -5.35 -6.18
CA GLY A 316 5.37 -6.38 -5.17
C GLY A 316 6.47 -6.02 -4.17
N CYS A 317 6.53 -6.74 -3.06
CA CYS A 317 7.52 -6.51 -2.01
C CYS A 317 7.73 -7.77 -1.17
N PHE A 318 8.93 -8.30 -1.18
CA PHE A 318 9.30 -9.47 -0.38
C PHE A 318 9.69 -9.14 1.07
N GLY A 319 9.46 -7.88 1.50
CA GLY A 319 9.75 -7.43 2.86
C GLY A 319 8.92 -8.12 3.93
N GLY A 320 7.65 -8.39 3.66
CA GLY A 320 6.74 -9.13 4.55
C GLY A 320 6.50 -8.46 5.90
N CYS A 321 6.66 -7.13 6.00
CA CYS A 321 6.42 -6.39 7.26
C CYS A 321 4.98 -6.62 7.74
N SER A 322 4.82 -6.95 9.03
CA SER A 322 3.55 -7.41 9.60
C SER A 322 2.39 -6.40 9.55
N PHE A 323 2.71 -5.11 9.42
CA PHE A 323 1.75 -4.01 9.40
C PHE A 323 1.45 -3.49 7.98
N CYS A 324 2.15 -3.99 6.94
CA CYS A 324 2.10 -3.41 5.61
C CYS A 324 1.14 -4.17 4.68
N THR A 325 0.27 -3.44 3.99
CA THR A 325 -0.69 -4.01 3.02
C THR A 325 -0.10 -4.28 1.64
N ILE A 326 1.11 -3.82 1.35
CA ILE A 326 1.70 -3.91 0.02
C ILE A 326 1.86 -5.37 -0.43
N SER A 327 2.48 -6.21 0.39
CA SER A 327 2.64 -7.63 0.06
C SER A 327 1.31 -8.38 0.01
N ALA A 328 0.32 -7.97 0.82
CA ALA A 328 -1.02 -8.55 0.80
C ALA A 328 -1.84 -8.17 -0.43
N HIS A 329 -1.57 -7.00 -1.05
CA HIS A 329 -2.25 -6.51 -2.25
C HIS A 329 -1.46 -6.77 -3.53
N GLN A 330 -0.18 -6.39 -3.58
CA GLN A 330 0.65 -6.53 -4.78
C GLN A 330 1.39 -7.88 -4.86
N GLY A 331 1.40 -8.64 -3.77
CA GLY A 331 2.12 -9.91 -3.66
C GLY A 331 3.53 -9.78 -3.10
N LYS A 332 4.07 -10.92 -2.66
CA LYS A 332 5.44 -11.05 -2.15
C LYS A 332 6.48 -11.02 -3.28
N PHE A 333 6.16 -11.58 -4.42
CA PHE A 333 7.09 -11.71 -5.54
C PHE A 333 7.14 -10.40 -6.33
N VAL A 334 8.35 -9.95 -6.63
CA VAL A 334 8.57 -8.69 -7.34
C VAL A 334 8.47 -8.91 -8.83
N SER A 335 7.58 -8.17 -9.50
CA SER A 335 7.46 -8.10 -10.95
C SER A 335 8.13 -6.82 -11.46
N ASN A 336 9.05 -6.95 -12.40
CA ASN A 336 9.90 -5.86 -12.85
C ASN A 336 9.57 -5.41 -14.26
N ARG A 337 9.65 -4.11 -14.51
CA ARG A 337 9.66 -3.56 -15.85
C ARG A 337 11.03 -3.67 -16.49
N SER A 338 11.07 -3.79 -17.82
CA SER A 338 12.30 -3.68 -18.57
C SER A 338 12.83 -2.24 -18.57
N ALA A 339 14.14 -2.09 -18.64
CA ALA A 339 14.75 -0.76 -18.80
C ALA A 339 14.26 -0.05 -20.08
N LYS A 340 13.94 -0.80 -21.16
CA LYS A 340 13.38 -0.28 -22.41
C LYS A 340 12.03 0.40 -22.18
N SER A 341 11.10 -0.25 -21.48
CA SER A 341 9.77 0.32 -21.15
C SER A 341 9.92 1.57 -20.27
N ILE A 342 10.80 1.53 -19.27
CA ILE A 342 11.06 2.67 -18.38
C ILE A 342 11.61 3.87 -19.16
N LEU A 343 12.60 3.67 -20.05
CA LEU A 343 13.18 4.74 -20.86
C LEU A 343 12.18 5.32 -21.87
N LYS A 344 11.31 4.48 -22.44
CA LYS A 344 10.19 4.93 -23.28
C LYS A 344 9.24 5.86 -22.50
N GLU A 345 8.97 5.53 -21.23
CA GLU A 345 8.16 6.38 -20.36
C GLU A 345 8.86 7.70 -20.01
N VAL A 346 10.19 7.68 -19.75
CA VAL A 346 10.99 8.90 -19.58
C VAL A 346 10.85 9.81 -20.80
N GLU A 347 11.04 9.28 -22.02
CA GLU A 347 10.89 10.07 -23.23
C GLU A 347 9.47 10.66 -23.39
N ALA A 348 8.43 9.90 -23.04
CA ALA A 348 7.05 10.40 -23.02
C ALA A 348 6.87 11.55 -22.02
N MET A 349 7.39 11.41 -20.80
CA MET A 349 7.34 12.47 -19.77
C MET A 349 8.03 13.76 -20.19
N THR A 350 9.15 13.68 -20.95
CA THR A 350 9.87 14.88 -21.40
C THR A 350 9.07 15.76 -22.37
N LYS A 351 7.96 15.25 -22.88
CA LYS A 351 7.03 15.96 -23.78
C LYS A 351 5.88 16.65 -23.06
N LEU A 352 5.73 16.39 -21.75
CA LEU A 352 4.67 17.02 -20.95
C LEU A 352 4.94 18.52 -20.76
N PRO A 353 3.90 19.38 -20.82
CA PRO A 353 4.07 20.84 -20.87
C PRO A 353 4.79 21.45 -19.66
N ASP A 354 4.66 20.86 -18.49
CA ASP A 354 5.27 21.36 -17.25
C ASP A 354 6.48 20.55 -16.77
N PHE A 355 7.00 19.65 -17.64
CA PHE A 355 8.23 18.93 -17.33
C PHE A 355 9.45 19.86 -17.43
N LYS A 356 10.16 20.01 -16.32
CA LYS A 356 11.33 20.89 -16.20
C LYS A 356 12.67 20.14 -16.09
N GLY A 357 12.66 18.84 -16.43
CA GLY A 357 13.82 17.97 -16.35
C GLY A 357 13.96 17.22 -15.01
N TYR A 358 12.94 17.23 -14.15
CA TYR A 358 12.99 16.59 -12.83
C TYR A 358 12.05 15.39 -12.77
N ILE A 359 12.62 14.20 -12.58
CA ILE A 359 11.89 12.99 -12.23
C ILE A 359 11.87 12.90 -10.70
N THR A 360 10.67 12.77 -10.12
CA THR A 360 10.47 12.89 -8.66
C THR A 360 10.66 11.57 -7.91
N ASP A 361 10.49 10.45 -8.60
CA ASP A 361 10.74 9.12 -8.05
C ASP A 361 11.02 8.10 -9.16
N ILE A 362 11.96 7.19 -8.89
CA ILE A 362 12.21 5.99 -9.68
C ILE A 362 12.23 4.82 -8.70
N GLY A 363 11.18 4.03 -8.65
CA GLY A 363 11.13 2.98 -7.65
C GLY A 363 9.89 2.09 -7.74
N GLY A 364 9.47 1.64 -6.60
CA GLY A 364 8.32 0.80 -6.36
C GLY A 364 7.96 0.82 -4.89
N PRO A 365 7.31 -0.22 -4.35
CA PRO A 365 6.97 -0.30 -2.94
C PRO A 365 8.18 -0.15 -2.00
N SER A 366 9.35 -0.54 -2.49
CA SER A 366 10.66 -0.28 -1.88
C SER A 366 11.63 0.07 -3.01
N ALA A 367 12.35 1.19 -2.90
CA ALA A 367 13.12 1.74 -4.01
C ALA A 367 14.18 0.77 -4.57
N ASN A 368 14.77 -0.08 -3.72
CA ASN A 368 15.93 -0.89 -4.05
C ASN A 368 15.67 -2.42 -4.11
N MET A 369 14.50 -2.82 -4.60
CA MET A 369 14.20 -4.26 -4.86
C MET A 369 14.14 -4.60 -6.36
N TYR A 370 14.53 -3.68 -7.23
CA TYR A 370 14.48 -3.87 -8.67
C TYR A 370 15.35 -5.05 -9.13
N ARG A 371 14.72 -6.01 -9.81
CA ARG A 371 15.29 -7.27 -10.31
C ARG A 371 15.84 -8.22 -9.24
N MET A 372 15.51 -7.99 -7.97
CA MET A 372 15.84 -8.95 -6.92
C MET A 372 14.81 -10.08 -6.89
N ARG A 373 15.27 -11.33 -6.95
CA ARG A 373 14.43 -12.54 -6.93
C ARG A 373 15.23 -13.74 -6.41
N GLY A 374 14.57 -14.86 -6.20
CA GLY A 374 15.28 -16.12 -5.88
C GLY A 374 16.17 -16.54 -7.05
N MET A 375 17.40 -16.92 -6.75
CA MET A 375 18.37 -17.43 -7.73
C MET A 375 17.94 -18.80 -8.25
N ASP A 376 17.49 -19.67 -7.35
CA ASP A 376 16.86 -20.96 -7.68
C ASP A 376 15.38 -20.91 -7.33
N LEU A 377 14.52 -20.93 -8.35
CA LEU A 377 13.08 -20.87 -8.18
C LEU A 377 12.50 -22.15 -7.57
N SER A 378 13.13 -23.31 -7.74
CA SER A 378 12.68 -24.57 -7.14
C SER A 378 12.68 -24.53 -5.61
N ILE A 379 13.59 -23.76 -5.02
CA ILE A 379 13.61 -23.46 -3.58
C ILE A 379 12.43 -22.54 -3.22
N CYS A 380 12.14 -21.54 -4.07
CA CYS A 380 11.05 -20.60 -3.85
C CYS A 380 9.66 -21.27 -3.93
N GLU A 381 9.48 -22.26 -4.81
CA GLU A 381 8.23 -23.02 -4.95
C GLU A 381 7.83 -23.73 -3.65
N LYS A 382 8.82 -24.22 -2.89
CA LYS A 382 8.63 -24.92 -1.61
C LYS A 382 8.62 -23.99 -0.40
N CYS A 383 8.97 -22.72 -0.60
CA CYS A 383 9.18 -21.75 0.48
C CYS A 383 7.88 -21.25 1.10
N LYS A 384 7.73 -21.40 2.43
CA LYS A 384 6.60 -20.91 3.23
C LYS A 384 6.90 -19.62 4.01
N ARG A 385 8.10 -19.04 3.85
CA ARG A 385 8.47 -17.83 4.59
C ARG A 385 7.62 -16.63 4.11
N PRO A 386 7.08 -15.82 5.01
CA PRO A 386 6.33 -14.62 4.64
C PRO A 386 7.24 -13.47 4.16
N SER A 387 8.55 -13.54 4.44
CA SER A 387 9.55 -12.55 4.07
C SER A 387 10.81 -13.22 3.53
N CYS A 388 11.44 -12.65 2.49
CA CYS A 388 12.75 -13.08 2.01
C CYS A 388 13.91 -12.40 2.75
N ILE A 389 13.62 -11.45 3.64
CA ILE A 389 14.64 -10.64 4.34
C ILE A 389 14.48 -10.65 5.86
N PHE A 390 13.50 -11.38 6.40
CA PHE A 390 13.30 -11.54 7.84
C PHE A 390 13.04 -13.04 8.17
N PRO A 391 13.57 -13.57 9.31
CA PRO A 391 14.46 -12.91 10.29
C PRO A 391 15.85 -12.58 9.74
N GLU A 392 16.26 -13.24 8.68
CA GLU A 392 17.50 -13.01 7.95
C GLU A 392 17.25 -12.96 6.46
N VAL A 393 18.14 -12.25 5.73
CA VAL A 393 18.11 -12.24 4.28
C VAL A 393 18.34 -13.67 3.76
N CYS A 394 17.43 -14.14 2.93
CA CYS A 394 17.46 -15.48 2.36
C CYS A 394 18.73 -15.68 1.52
N SER A 395 19.45 -16.76 1.75
CA SER A 395 20.65 -17.10 0.98
C SER A 395 20.36 -17.33 -0.52
N ASN A 396 19.13 -17.70 -0.86
CA ASN A 396 18.67 -17.86 -2.25
C ASN A 396 18.20 -16.53 -2.88
N LEU A 397 18.25 -15.39 -2.17
CA LEU A 397 17.83 -14.10 -2.73
C LEU A 397 19.01 -13.40 -3.41
N GLU A 398 18.87 -13.11 -4.71
CA GLU A 398 19.77 -12.16 -5.39
C GLU A 398 19.58 -10.76 -4.79
N THR A 399 20.64 -10.16 -4.29
CA THR A 399 20.61 -8.87 -3.59
C THR A 399 21.41 -7.77 -4.28
N SER A 400 22.01 -8.04 -5.46
CA SER A 400 22.82 -7.07 -6.18
C SER A 400 22.03 -5.85 -6.65
N HIS A 401 22.56 -4.66 -6.40
CA HIS A 401 21.98 -3.41 -6.89
C HIS A 401 22.49 -3.01 -8.29
N ARG A 402 23.32 -3.80 -8.95
CA ARG A 402 23.95 -3.43 -10.25
C ARG A 402 22.92 -3.08 -11.31
N SER A 403 21.88 -3.91 -11.49
CA SER A 403 20.81 -3.64 -12.46
C SER A 403 20.09 -2.31 -12.19
N LEU A 404 19.94 -1.94 -10.91
CA LEU A 404 19.31 -0.70 -10.51
C LEU A 404 20.23 0.51 -10.73
N ILE A 405 21.52 0.37 -10.41
CA ILE A 405 22.55 1.38 -10.70
C ILE A 405 22.60 1.68 -12.21
N ASP A 406 22.61 0.65 -13.04
CA ASP A 406 22.61 0.79 -14.50
C ASP A 406 21.36 1.49 -15.01
N LEU A 407 20.18 1.17 -14.44
CA LEU A 407 18.94 1.86 -14.76
C LEU A 407 19.02 3.35 -14.39
N TYR A 408 19.50 3.65 -13.18
CA TYR A 408 19.64 5.03 -12.71
C TYR A 408 20.59 5.83 -13.59
N ARG A 409 21.74 5.26 -13.98
CA ARG A 409 22.71 5.87 -14.89
C ARG A 409 22.08 6.18 -16.25
N LYS A 410 21.34 5.23 -16.85
CA LYS A 410 20.64 5.43 -18.13
C LYS A 410 19.62 6.56 -18.05
N ILE A 411 18.86 6.66 -16.96
CA ILE A 411 17.85 7.71 -16.81
C ILE A 411 18.51 9.09 -16.60
N ARG A 412 19.52 9.20 -15.71
CA ARG A 412 20.16 10.49 -15.41
C ARG A 412 21.01 11.05 -16.55
N THR A 413 21.46 10.19 -17.48
CA THR A 413 22.20 10.61 -18.67
C THR A 413 21.30 10.99 -19.86
N HIS A 414 19.97 10.87 -19.71
CA HIS A 414 19.03 11.29 -20.74
C HIS A 414 19.10 12.81 -20.94
N PRO A 415 19.25 13.33 -22.21
CA PRO A 415 19.55 14.75 -22.47
C PRO A 415 18.57 15.76 -21.88
N LYS A 416 17.30 15.38 -21.70
CA LYS A 416 16.25 16.24 -21.15
C LYS A 416 16.03 16.05 -19.63
N VAL A 417 16.78 15.14 -18.98
CA VAL A 417 16.68 14.89 -17.53
C VAL A 417 17.81 15.63 -16.82
N LYS A 418 17.47 16.60 -16.00
CA LYS A 418 18.42 17.35 -15.16
C LYS A 418 18.72 16.60 -13.86
N LYS A 419 17.70 15.98 -13.27
CA LYS A 419 17.82 15.18 -12.06
C LYS A 419 16.69 14.17 -11.98
N ALA A 420 17.04 12.94 -11.59
CA ALA A 420 16.09 11.88 -11.31
C ALA A 420 16.28 11.45 -9.86
N THR A 421 15.27 11.69 -9.02
CA THR A 421 15.37 11.44 -7.57
C THR A 421 14.67 10.13 -7.16
N ILE A 422 14.98 9.66 -5.96
CA ILE A 422 14.33 8.54 -5.29
C ILE A 422 13.50 9.14 -4.15
N GLY A 423 12.18 9.13 -4.33
CA GLY A 423 11.20 9.57 -3.32
C GLY A 423 10.73 8.45 -2.40
N SER A 424 10.80 7.21 -2.89
CA SER A 424 10.46 5.98 -2.15
C SER A 424 11.52 5.62 -1.12
N GLY A 425 11.12 4.88 -0.07
CA GLY A 425 12.04 4.46 0.98
C GLY A 425 13.01 3.36 0.52
N ILE A 426 14.26 3.42 1.01
CA ILE A 426 15.28 2.42 0.75
C ILE A 426 15.27 1.36 1.87
N ARG A 427 15.39 0.08 1.49
CA ARG A 427 15.67 -1.03 2.40
C ARG A 427 17.17 -1.03 2.71
N TYR A 428 17.52 -0.38 3.82
CA TYR A 428 18.91 -0.25 4.27
C TYR A 428 19.54 -1.60 4.66
N ASP A 429 18.74 -2.57 5.09
CA ASP A 429 19.18 -3.94 5.40
C ASP A 429 19.70 -4.66 4.16
N LEU A 430 19.09 -4.48 3.00
CA LEU A 430 19.60 -5.00 1.72
C LEU A 430 20.92 -4.34 1.32
N VAL A 431 21.12 -3.07 1.64
CA VAL A 431 22.39 -2.37 1.38
C VAL A 431 23.49 -2.93 2.27
N ILE A 432 23.25 -3.02 3.58
CA ILE A 432 24.25 -3.44 4.58
C ILE A 432 24.62 -4.94 4.46
N LYS A 433 23.77 -5.75 3.85
CA LYS A 433 24.04 -7.19 3.62
C LYS A 433 24.96 -7.46 2.43
N GLN A 434 25.20 -6.49 1.56
CA GLN A 434 26.15 -6.62 0.46
C GLN A 434 27.61 -6.57 0.94
N SER A 435 28.52 -6.84 0.01
CA SER A 435 29.93 -6.56 0.27
C SER A 435 30.11 -5.07 0.57
N PRO A 436 31.08 -4.68 1.42
CA PRO A 436 31.32 -3.24 1.70
C PRO A 436 31.51 -2.40 0.44
N LYS A 437 32.14 -2.94 -0.59
CA LYS A 437 32.37 -2.29 -1.88
C LYS A 437 31.04 -2.05 -2.63
N ASP A 438 30.20 -3.06 -2.75
CA ASP A 438 28.93 -2.96 -3.49
C ASP A 438 27.94 -2.06 -2.75
N ALA A 439 27.90 -2.14 -1.41
CA ALA A 439 27.09 -1.25 -0.57
C ALA A 439 27.50 0.22 -0.74
N GLU A 440 28.80 0.49 -0.74
CA GLU A 440 29.35 1.83 -0.92
C GLU A 440 29.12 2.34 -2.35
N GLU A 441 29.30 1.51 -3.39
CA GLU A 441 29.02 1.89 -4.79
C GLU A 441 27.54 2.31 -4.97
N TYR A 442 26.62 1.49 -4.48
CA TYR A 442 25.21 1.81 -4.56
C TYR A 442 24.85 3.09 -3.81
N LEU A 443 25.33 3.24 -2.59
CA LEU A 443 24.96 4.39 -1.76
C LEU A 443 25.59 5.69 -2.29
N ARG A 444 26.81 5.64 -2.84
CA ARG A 444 27.43 6.80 -3.51
C ARG A 444 26.65 7.23 -4.76
N GLU A 445 26.23 6.29 -5.63
CA GLU A 445 25.40 6.62 -6.79
C GLU A 445 24.09 7.30 -6.35
N VAL A 446 23.42 6.74 -5.33
CA VAL A 446 22.17 7.29 -4.79
C VAL A 446 22.37 8.67 -4.21
N MET A 447 23.36 8.84 -3.32
CA MET A 447 23.57 10.10 -2.60
C MET A 447 24.01 11.24 -3.52
N ARG A 448 24.89 10.97 -4.46
CA ARG A 448 25.38 12.00 -5.42
C ARG A 448 24.29 12.46 -6.37
N TYR A 449 23.52 11.54 -6.94
CA TYR A 449 22.72 11.83 -8.11
C TYR A 449 21.21 11.75 -7.88
N HIS A 450 20.75 10.99 -6.87
CA HIS A 450 19.34 10.61 -6.74
C HIS A 450 18.66 11.10 -5.44
N VAL A 451 19.38 11.85 -4.60
CA VAL A 451 18.81 12.49 -3.40
C VAL A 451 18.73 13.99 -3.59
N SER A 452 17.57 14.58 -3.25
CA SER A 452 17.31 16.01 -3.34
C SER A 452 17.45 16.73 -1.99
N GLY A 453 18.39 16.29 -1.14
CA GLY A 453 18.63 16.81 0.20
C GLY A 453 18.24 15.84 1.32
N ARG A 454 17.16 15.06 1.18
CA ARG A 454 16.65 14.17 2.24
C ARG A 454 16.47 12.75 1.74
N LEU A 455 17.14 11.79 2.40
CA LEU A 455 16.99 10.35 2.14
C LEU A 455 16.09 9.72 3.20
N LYS A 456 15.01 9.08 2.75
CA LYS A 456 14.02 8.43 3.62
C LYS A 456 14.38 6.97 3.88
N VAL A 457 14.33 6.56 5.13
CA VAL A 457 14.51 5.17 5.57
C VAL A 457 13.53 4.85 6.69
N ALA A 458 13.19 3.59 6.86
CA ALA A 458 12.15 3.18 7.78
C ALA A 458 12.67 2.12 8.78
N PRO A 459 13.41 2.50 9.84
CA PRO A 459 13.74 1.60 10.93
C PRO A 459 12.53 1.14 11.74
N GLU A 460 11.48 1.95 11.80
CA GLU A 460 10.17 1.76 12.43
C GLU A 460 10.20 1.74 13.96
N HIS A 461 11.17 1.10 14.61
CA HIS A 461 11.34 1.03 16.06
C HIS A 461 12.81 0.78 16.44
N VAL A 462 13.14 0.78 17.75
CA VAL A 462 14.46 0.41 18.29
C VAL A 462 14.41 -0.86 19.14
N SER A 463 13.27 -1.19 19.71
CA SER A 463 13.08 -2.39 20.56
C SER A 463 13.09 -3.65 19.71
N GLU A 464 14.00 -4.58 19.99
CA GLU A 464 14.18 -5.81 19.23
C GLU A 464 12.92 -6.71 19.23
N LYS A 465 12.20 -6.78 20.38
CA LYS A 465 10.94 -7.53 20.45
C LYS A 465 9.87 -6.95 19.52
N VAL A 466 9.75 -5.61 19.47
CA VAL A 466 8.78 -4.92 18.61
C VAL A 466 9.20 -5.06 17.15
N LEU A 467 10.48 -4.88 16.82
CA LEU A 467 11.02 -5.07 15.48
C LEU A 467 10.81 -6.51 14.98
N SER A 468 10.97 -7.50 15.84
CA SER A 468 10.70 -8.91 15.51
C SER A 468 9.23 -9.12 15.12
N LEU A 469 8.28 -8.57 15.87
CA LEU A 469 6.85 -8.64 15.53
C LEU A 469 6.50 -7.81 14.30
N MET A 470 7.20 -6.71 14.04
CA MET A 470 7.09 -5.93 12.81
C MET A 470 7.69 -6.65 11.59
N ARG A 471 8.48 -7.71 11.80
CA ARG A 471 9.33 -8.37 10.80
C ARG A 471 10.30 -7.38 10.14
N LYS A 472 10.95 -6.60 10.98
CA LYS A 472 12.00 -5.64 10.61
C LYS A 472 13.35 -6.14 11.13
N PRO A 473 14.46 -5.78 10.47
CA PRO A 473 15.80 -6.13 10.95
C PRO A 473 16.08 -5.43 12.28
N SER A 474 17.06 -5.95 13.03
CA SER A 474 17.61 -5.29 14.23
C SER A 474 17.99 -3.83 13.94
N PHE A 475 17.76 -2.96 14.92
CA PHE A 475 18.12 -1.55 14.81
C PHE A 475 19.61 -1.32 14.52
N SER A 476 20.46 -2.27 14.87
CA SER A 476 21.91 -2.23 14.58
C SER A 476 22.22 -2.12 13.07
N TYR A 477 21.36 -2.66 12.19
CA TYR A 477 21.50 -2.48 10.74
C TYR A 477 21.29 -1.01 10.32
N PHE A 478 20.35 -0.32 10.97
CA PHE A 478 20.14 1.10 10.73
C PHE A 478 21.35 1.94 11.20
N GLU A 479 21.94 1.60 12.35
CA GLU A 479 23.14 2.29 12.86
C GLU A 479 24.33 2.10 11.90
N LYS A 480 24.55 0.89 11.38
CA LYS A 480 25.56 0.61 10.36
C LYS A 480 25.32 1.41 9.07
N PHE A 481 24.06 1.46 8.63
CA PHE A 481 23.68 2.24 7.46
C PHE A 481 23.90 3.72 7.67
N LYS A 482 23.51 4.27 8.83
CA LYS A 482 23.76 5.66 9.20
C LYS A 482 25.25 5.98 9.19
N HIS A 483 26.07 5.12 9.77
CA HIS A 483 27.51 5.30 9.77
C HIS A 483 28.09 5.37 8.33
N LEU A 484 27.67 4.45 7.46
CA LEU A 484 28.09 4.47 6.05
C LEU A 484 27.58 5.74 5.32
N PHE A 485 26.33 6.13 5.56
CA PHE A 485 25.76 7.36 5.02
C PHE A 485 26.55 8.60 5.46
N ASP A 486 26.83 8.74 6.77
CA ASP A 486 27.57 9.88 7.31
C ASP A 486 29.02 9.92 6.78
N LYS A 487 29.70 8.76 6.65
CA LYS A 487 31.01 8.61 6.04
C LYS A 487 31.02 9.18 4.62
N ILE A 488 30.10 8.71 3.76
CA ILE A 488 30.02 9.14 2.35
C ILE A 488 29.65 10.63 2.27
N ASN A 489 28.69 11.07 3.08
CA ASN A 489 28.25 12.48 3.12
C ASN A 489 29.41 13.43 3.43
N LYS A 490 30.31 13.02 4.33
CA LYS A 490 31.52 13.78 4.70
C LYS A 490 32.59 13.70 3.60
N GLU A 491 32.91 12.51 3.11
CA GLU A 491 33.95 12.30 2.08
C GLU A 491 33.64 13.05 0.79
N GLU A 492 32.37 13.10 0.41
CA GLU A 492 31.92 13.77 -0.82
C GLU A 492 31.42 15.19 -0.62
N GLN A 493 31.57 15.73 0.60
CA GLN A 493 31.16 17.08 0.99
C GLN A 493 29.68 17.38 0.66
N LEU A 494 28.81 16.35 0.77
CA LEU A 494 27.37 16.48 0.56
C LEU A 494 26.72 17.08 1.82
N ARG A 495 25.54 17.70 1.63
CA ARG A 495 24.74 18.25 2.73
C ARG A 495 23.37 17.55 2.79
N LEU A 496 23.41 16.21 2.86
CA LEU A 496 22.21 15.40 2.86
C LEU A 496 21.78 15.05 4.28
N GLU A 497 20.48 14.96 4.49
CA GLU A 497 19.86 14.54 5.74
C GLU A 497 19.26 13.14 5.59
N LEU A 498 19.46 12.31 6.61
CA LEU A 498 18.79 11.02 6.74
C LEU A 498 17.50 11.21 7.55
N ILE A 499 16.36 10.82 6.98
CA ILE A 499 15.04 10.98 7.61
C ILE A 499 14.50 9.61 8.02
N PRO A 500 14.63 9.22 9.29
CA PRO A 500 14.09 7.96 9.79
C PRO A 500 12.59 8.06 10.08
N TYR A 501 11.83 7.04 9.68
CA TYR A 501 10.43 6.86 10.02
C TYR A 501 10.28 5.90 11.19
N PHE A 502 9.40 6.25 12.14
CA PHE A 502 9.08 5.44 13.31
C PHE A 502 7.58 5.31 13.52
N ILE A 503 7.17 4.17 14.08
CA ILE A 503 5.77 3.84 14.38
C ILE A 503 5.61 3.64 15.88
N SER A 504 4.64 4.32 16.49
CA SER A 504 4.20 4.09 17.87
C SER A 504 2.98 3.17 17.92
N ALA A 505 2.71 2.62 19.09
CA ALA A 505 1.51 1.82 19.38
C ALA A 505 1.33 0.57 18.49
N HIS A 506 2.41 0.04 17.90
CA HIS A 506 2.39 -1.29 17.30
C HIS A 506 2.09 -2.34 18.39
N PRO A 507 1.40 -3.46 18.09
CA PRO A 507 1.26 -4.54 19.05
C PRO A 507 2.59 -4.90 19.72
N ASP A 508 2.56 -5.11 21.02
CA ASP A 508 3.66 -5.32 21.97
C ASP A 508 4.62 -4.12 22.17
N SER A 509 4.36 -2.95 21.57
CA SER A 509 5.05 -1.72 21.94
C SER A 509 4.44 -1.12 23.20
N LYS A 510 5.25 -1.01 24.26
CA LYS A 510 4.90 -0.37 25.53
C LYS A 510 5.49 1.05 25.58
N GLU A 511 5.07 1.82 26.58
CA GLU A 511 5.60 3.17 26.81
C GLU A 511 7.11 3.17 27.07
N GLU A 512 7.61 2.13 27.74
CA GLU A 512 9.04 1.92 27.99
C GLU A 512 9.85 1.77 26.70
N ASP A 513 9.35 0.98 25.73
CA ASP A 513 10.00 0.81 24.42
C ASP A 513 10.10 2.14 23.65
N MET A 514 9.08 3.00 23.82
CA MET A 514 9.10 4.35 23.22
C MET A 514 10.06 5.29 23.93
N ALA A 515 10.26 5.13 25.24
CA ALA A 515 11.27 5.88 25.98
C ALA A 515 12.69 5.50 25.55
N GLU A 516 12.96 4.23 25.29
CA GLU A 516 14.21 3.74 24.70
C GLU A 516 14.41 4.33 23.29
N LEU A 517 13.35 4.36 22.46
CA LEU A 517 13.38 4.99 21.14
C LEU A 517 13.73 6.47 21.22
N ALA A 518 13.09 7.20 22.15
CA ALA A 518 13.40 8.62 22.37
C ALA A 518 14.86 8.85 22.76
N THR A 519 15.39 8.01 23.65
CA THR A 519 16.79 8.05 24.08
C THR A 519 17.73 7.78 22.92
N LYS A 520 17.44 6.77 22.09
CA LYS A 520 18.25 6.40 20.93
C LYS A 520 18.22 7.48 19.86
N THR A 521 17.06 8.09 19.60
CA THR A 521 16.94 9.20 18.64
C THR A 521 17.71 10.43 19.11
N LYS A 522 17.73 10.69 20.42
CA LYS A 522 18.57 11.75 21.02
C LYS A 522 20.07 11.48 20.81
N GLN A 523 20.54 10.26 21.09
CA GLN A 523 21.94 9.85 20.91
C GLN A 523 22.40 10.00 19.45
N LEU A 524 21.50 9.71 18.50
CA LEU A 524 21.75 9.81 17.06
C LEU A 524 21.48 11.21 16.49
N ASN A 525 21.11 12.17 17.33
CA ASN A 525 20.77 13.56 16.98
C ASN A 525 19.61 13.70 15.99
N PHE A 526 18.56 12.85 16.14
CA PHE A 526 17.34 12.96 15.35
C PHE A 526 16.25 13.72 16.12
N TYR A 527 15.74 14.79 15.51
CA TYR A 527 14.54 15.51 15.94
C TYR A 527 13.41 15.13 15.02
N LEU A 528 12.56 14.20 15.47
CA LEU A 528 11.58 13.54 14.61
C LEU A 528 10.43 14.48 14.23
N GLU A 529 10.18 14.63 12.94
CA GLU A 529 9.04 15.35 12.37
C GLU A 529 8.01 14.40 11.74
N GLN A 530 8.49 13.30 11.18
CA GLN A 530 7.69 12.30 10.47
C GLN A 530 7.46 11.09 11.38
N VAL A 531 6.34 11.09 12.06
CA VAL A 531 5.95 10.02 13.01
C VAL A 531 4.57 9.49 12.68
N GLN A 532 4.36 8.20 12.88
CA GLN A 532 3.10 7.54 12.62
C GLN A 532 2.64 6.75 13.84
N ASP A 533 1.34 6.83 14.16
CA ASP A 533 0.71 5.88 15.06
C ASP A 533 0.27 4.67 14.23
N PHE A 534 0.48 3.46 14.74
CA PHE A 534 -0.01 2.25 14.10
C PHE A 534 -1.51 2.35 13.83
N THR A 535 -1.89 2.11 12.58
CA THR A 535 -3.30 2.08 12.16
C THR A 535 -3.62 0.65 11.73
N PRO A 536 -4.47 -0.07 12.48
CA PRO A 536 -4.90 -1.39 12.06
C PRO A 536 -5.58 -1.35 10.69
N THR A 537 -5.02 -2.09 9.75
CA THR A 537 -5.54 -2.17 8.37
C THR A 537 -5.89 -3.63 8.08
N PRO A 538 -7.05 -3.94 7.50
CA PRO A 538 -7.44 -5.32 7.20
C PRO A 538 -6.36 -6.09 6.45
N MET A 539 -6.32 -7.42 6.60
CA MET A 539 -5.37 -8.34 5.96
C MET A 539 -3.89 -8.12 6.32
N THR A 540 -3.60 -7.54 7.49
CA THR A 540 -2.24 -7.47 8.03
C THR A 540 -2.11 -8.24 9.34
N VAL A 541 -0.96 -8.89 9.55
CA VAL A 541 -0.64 -9.64 10.79
C VAL A 541 -0.78 -8.75 12.02
N ALA A 542 -0.26 -7.52 11.93
CA ALA A 542 -0.32 -6.57 13.04
C ALA A 542 -1.76 -6.20 13.43
N THR A 543 -2.69 -6.16 12.47
CA THR A 543 -4.11 -5.94 12.76
C THR A 543 -4.73 -7.13 13.50
N VAL A 544 -4.35 -8.35 13.13
CA VAL A 544 -4.79 -9.54 13.85
C VAL A 544 -4.23 -9.56 15.27
N MET A 545 -2.95 -9.25 15.45
CA MET A 545 -2.35 -9.07 16.78
C MET A 545 -3.08 -7.99 17.60
N TYR A 546 -3.40 -6.86 16.97
CA TYR A 546 -4.13 -5.77 17.61
C TYR A 546 -5.51 -6.20 18.10
N TYR A 547 -6.29 -6.89 17.26
CA TYR A 547 -7.63 -7.33 17.61
C TYR A 547 -7.62 -8.46 18.64
N THR A 548 -6.80 -9.49 18.41
CA THR A 548 -6.84 -10.70 19.24
C THR A 548 -6.06 -10.57 20.53
N GLY A 549 -5.00 -9.76 20.57
CA GLY A 549 -4.01 -9.75 21.65
C GLY A 549 -3.11 -11.00 21.61
N LEU A 550 -3.02 -11.68 20.46
CA LEU A 550 -2.25 -12.91 20.28
C LEU A 550 -1.30 -12.75 19.08
N GLU A 551 -0.11 -13.34 19.18
CA GLU A 551 0.74 -13.57 18.01
C GLU A 551 0.16 -14.75 17.21
N PRO A 552 -0.22 -14.58 15.91
CA PRO A 552 -1.01 -15.57 15.18
C PRO A 552 -0.34 -16.92 14.94
N TYR A 553 0.99 -16.98 14.94
CA TYR A 553 1.74 -18.22 14.69
C TYR A 553 1.93 -19.07 15.94
N SER A 554 2.21 -18.44 17.07
CA SER A 554 2.48 -19.10 18.35
C SER A 554 1.27 -19.09 19.31
N LEU A 555 0.27 -18.26 19.04
CA LEU A 555 -0.89 -17.95 19.90
C LEU A 555 -0.50 -17.43 21.30
N LYS A 556 0.72 -16.92 21.45
CA LYS A 556 1.19 -16.29 22.69
C LYS A 556 0.52 -14.93 22.89
N PRO A 557 0.08 -14.61 24.12
CA PRO A 557 -0.47 -13.29 24.44
C PRO A 557 0.57 -12.18 24.25
N LEU A 558 0.10 -11.00 23.82
CA LEU A 558 0.91 -9.79 23.74
C LEU A 558 0.13 -8.55 24.13
N TYR A 559 0.87 -7.52 24.53
CA TYR A 559 0.31 -6.24 24.91
C TYR A 559 -0.21 -5.49 23.69
N VAL A 560 -1.32 -4.77 23.88
CA VAL A 560 -1.89 -3.89 22.84
C VAL A 560 -2.37 -2.59 23.47
N ALA A 561 -1.82 -1.46 23.02
CA ALA A 561 -2.29 -0.13 23.41
C ALA A 561 -3.65 0.17 22.77
N ARG A 562 -4.74 -0.09 23.49
CA ARG A 562 -6.11 0.06 22.96
C ARG A 562 -6.70 1.43 23.21
N SER A 563 -6.44 1.99 24.39
CA SER A 563 -6.98 3.30 24.76
C SER A 563 -6.26 4.45 24.04
N LYS A 564 -7.01 5.54 23.82
CA LYS A 564 -6.42 6.76 23.27
C LYS A 564 -5.31 7.31 24.17
N SER A 565 -5.44 7.18 25.48
CA SER A 565 -4.44 7.63 26.45
C SER A 565 -3.13 6.87 26.30
N GLU A 566 -3.15 5.53 26.22
CA GLU A 566 -1.95 4.70 26.02
C GLU A 566 -1.26 5.02 24.71
N ARG A 567 -2.02 5.16 23.62
CA ARG A 567 -1.47 5.51 22.30
C ARG A 567 -0.85 6.91 22.30
N THR A 568 -1.49 7.88 22.96
CA THR A 568 -0.96 9.24 23.08
C THR A 568 0.30 9.25 23.94
N ALA A 569 0.31 8.50 25.05
CA ALA A 569 1.48 8.39 25.93
C ALA A 569 2.72 7.87 25.16
N GLN A 570 2.54 6.83 24.35
CA GLN A 570 3.61 6.32 23.49
C GLN A 570 4.06 7.35 22.45
N ARG A 571 3.14 8.01 21.77
CA ARG A 571 3.44 8.98 20.72
C ARG A 571 4.25 10.16 21.21
N ASP A 572 4.01 10.62 22.44
CA ASP A 572 4.64 11.83 22.95
C ASP A 572 6.16 11.68 23.14
N TYR A 573 6.68 10.46 23.28
CA TYR A 573 8.12 10.20 23.30
C TYR A 573 8.83 10.58 22.00
N PHE A 574 8.15 10.62 20.86
CA PHE A 574 8.73 11.14 19.63
C PHE A 574 9.16 12.61 19.74
N PHE A 575 8.48 13.37 20.61
CA PHE A 575 8.66 14.81 20.78
C PHE A 575 9.42 15.16 22.07
N TRP A 576 10.26 14.24 22.56
CA TRP A 576 11.04 14.41 23.80
C TRP A 576 11.79 15.75 23.87
N TYR A 577 12.17 16.34 22.74
CA TYR A 577 12.91 17.59 22.63
C TYR A 577 12.03 18.85 22.83
N LYS A 578 10.72 18.73 22.74
CA LYS A 578 9.80 19.85 22.92
C LYS A 578 9.49 20.07 24.40
N LYS A 579 9.52 21.33 24.84
CA LYS A 579 9.34 21.71 26.24
C LYS A 579 7.99 21.27 26.84
N GLU A 580 6.92 21.33 26.03
CA GLU A 580 5.56 20.97 26.45
C GLU A 580 5.40 19.50 26.89
N TYR A 581 6.18 18.58 26.33
CA TYR A 581 6.13 17.16 26.68
C TYR A 581 7.02 16.80 27.89
N ARG A 582 8.03 17.61 28.21
CA ARG A 582 9.08 17.29 29.19
C ARG A 582 8.54 16.91 30.55
N LYS A 583 7.55 17.66 31.09
CA LYS A 583 6.98 17.42 32.42
C LYS A 583 6.33 16.02 32.46
N ARG A 584 5.45 15.73 31.51
CA ARG A 584 4.72 14.47 31.43
C ARG A 584 5.66 13.28 31.22
N LEU A 585 6.63 13.38 30.33
CA LEU A 585 7.62 12.32 30.10
C LEU A 585 8.49 12.07 31.33
N THR A 586 8.85 13.14 32.09
CA THR A 586 9.57 13.02 33.35
C THR A 586 8.74 12.25 34.39
N GLU A 587 7.48 12.61 34.57
CA GLU A 587 6.56 11.93 35.49
C GLU A 587 6.33 10.46 35.11
N SER A 588 6.17 10.18 33.83
CA SER A 588 6.01 8.81 33.32
C SER A 588 7.26 7.96 33.58
N LEU A 589 8.46 8.45 33.24
CA LEU A 589 9.71 7.73 33.49
C LEU A 589 9.97 7.48 34.98
N GLN A 590 9.57 8.41 35.86
CA GLN A 590 9.64 8.24 37.30
C GLN A 590 8.69 7.16 37.81
N LYS A 591 7.46 7.12 37.27
CA LYS A 591 6.45 6.08 37.60
C LYS A 591 6.90 4.69 37.15
N MET A 592 7.59 4.60 36.03
CA MET A 592 8.18 3.36 35.52
C MET A 592 9.51 2.99 36.18
N GLU A 593 10.03 3.83 37.11
CA GLU A 593 11.34 3.68 37.75
C GLU A 593 12.53 3.63 36.80
N ARG A 594 12.35 4.08 35.53
CA ARG A 594 13.40 4.15 34.50
C ARG A 594 14.23 5.42 34.66
N PHE A 595 14.96 5.53 35.79
CA PHE A 595 15.85 6.65 36.08
C PHE A 595 17.05 6.71 35.15
N ASP A 596 17.48 5.59 34.60
CA ASP A 596 18.49 5.48 33.56
C ASP A 596 18.10 6.27 32.30
N LEU A 597 16.89 6.06 31.77
CA LEU A 597 16.36 6.79 30.62
C LEU A 597 16.08 8.27 30.95
N LEU A 598 15.63 8.53 32.17
CA LEU A 598 15.39 9.90 32.64
C LEU A 598 16.67 10.74 32.68
N GLU A 599 17.78 10.14 33.10
CA GLU A 599 19.09 10.80 33.09
C GLU A 599 19.58 11.00 31.66
N GLN A 600 19.49 10.01 30.80
CA GLN A 600 19.90 10.10 29.40
C GLN A 600 19.08 11.14 28.62
N LEU A 601 17.76 11.20 28.82
CA LEU A 601 16.89 12.14 28.11
C LEU A 601 16.99 13.57 28.65
N PHE A 602 16.98 13.74 29.96
CA PHE A 602 16.78 15.06 30.59
C PHE A 602 17.85 15.48 31.58
N GLY A 603 18.87 14.64 31.84
CA GLY A 603 19.95 14.93 32.80
C GLY A 603 19.46 14.93 34.26
N ILE A 604 18.40 14.18 34.57
CA ILE A 604 17.79 14.13 35.90
C ILE A 604 18.15 12.78 36.54
N SER A 605 19.08 12.76 37.48
CA SER A 605 19.48 11.55 38.23
C SER A 605 18.63 11.33 39.49
N LYS A 606 18.53 10.05 39.92
CA LYS A 606 17.84 9.64 41.16
C LYS A 606 18.32 10.40 42.39
N ASN A 607 19.62 10.71 42.47
CA ASN A 607 20.26 11.35 43.61
C ASN A 607 19.94 12.84 43.78
N LYS A 608 19.58 13.54 42.71
CA LYS A 608 19.21 14.98 42.80
C LYS A 608 17.89 15.24 43.52
N LYS A 609 16.98 14.24 43.60
CA LYS A 609 15.67 14.38 44.27
C LYS A 609 15.76 14.15 45.80
N ILE A 610 16.66 13.30 46.24
CA ILE A 610 16.83 13.02 47.68
C ILE A 610 17.36 14.27 48.38
N LYS A 611 18.24 15.05 47.75
CA LYS A 611 18.74 16.33 48.31
C LYS A 611 17.66 17.41 48.40
N LYS A 612 16.70 17.49 47.45
CA LYS A 612 15.60 18.49 47.52
C LYS A 612 14.49 18.11 48.52
N LYS A 613 14.31 16.83 48.86
CA LYS A 613 13.38 16.40 49.91
C LYS A 613 13.97 16.52 51.31
N ARG A 614 15.30 16.58 51.45
CA ARG A 614 15.99 16.81 52.75
C ARG A 614 16.20 18.29 53.07
N GLN A 615 15.92 19.21 52.14
CA GLN A 615 16.01 20.66 52.32
C GLN A 615 14.63 21.34 52.38
N ARG A 616 13.54 20.58 52.44
CA ARG A 616 12.19 21.02 52.85
C ARG A 616 11.78 20.25 54.10
#